data_9732098c599602c054541dec2afac028
#
_entry.id   9732098c599602c054541dec2afac028
#
_cell.length_a   1.000
_cell.length_b   1.000
_cell.length_c   1.000
_cell.angle_alpha   90.00
_cell.angle_beta   90.00
_cell.angle_gamma   90.00
#
_symmetry.space_group_name_H-M   'P 1'
#
loop_
_entity.id
_entity.type
_entity.pdbx_description
1 polymer ?
#
loop_
_entity_poly.entity_id
_entity_poly.type
_entity_poly.pdbx_seq_one_letter_code
_entity_poly.pdbx_strand_id
1 'polypeptide(L)'
;YIEAVPVSYIQSVQVYPEVDKKQALVIVEVDADKDGKAILDVDGYAWNTSETHTLSPQKLAVRLKKGRNRIELPVNMGDKPLLWSEFHPALYKLNITLRAGKNRDSRMVDFGMRKFEVEGTQFVINGNKTFLRGKHDACVFPLTGYGPMDVASWQRVFRVAKQYGINHYRCHSFTPPRAALEAADIEGIYYQIELPLWGYIKRENTVLNDFLKSEGGMLLERFWNHPSFMMLGLGNELDAEIDVVREWLDDFRNQDNRHLYCFGSNNNLGWKGPQDGEDFFVTCRVGGGDGYTTHVRTSFAYVDAEKGGILNNT
;
A
#
# COMPACT_ATOMS: atom_id res chain seq x y z
N TYR A 1 -8.98 16.26 -15.29
CA TYR A 1 -8.64 17.69 -15.03
C TYR A 1 -7.42 18.10 -15.87
N ILE A 2 -7.20 19.40 -16.00
CA ILE A 2 -6.03 19.97 -16.67
C ILE A 2 -5.22 20.69 -15.59
N GLU A 3 -3.93 20.36 -15.48
CA GLU A 3 -3.00 21.00 -14.55
C GLU A 3 -1.94 21.80 -15.33
N ALA A 4 -1.69 23.02 -14.92
CA ALA A 4 -0.59 23.81 -15.45
C ALA A 4 0.64 23.62 -14.56
N VAL A 5 1.75 23.20 -15.17
CA VAL A 5 3.02 22.98 -14.47
C VAL A 5 4.10 23.91 -15.00
N PRO A 6 5.11 24.27 -14.21
CA PRO A 6 6.31 24.96 -14.71
C PRO A 6 7.02 24.14 -15.78
N VAL A 7 7.90 24.76 -16.56
CA VAL A 7 8.67 24.09 -17.63
C VAL A 7 9.65 23.04 -17.10
N SER A 8 10.07 23.17 -15.85
CA SER A 8 10.73 22.10 -15.09
C SER A 8 9.96 21.91 -13.80
N TYR A 9 9.48 20.71 -13.54
CA TYR A 9 8.54 20.43 -12.45
C TYR A 9 8.77 19.05 -11.81
N ILE A 10 8.24 18.88 -10.61
CA ILE A 10 8.22 17.62 -9.89
C ILE A 10 7.06 16.79 -10.43
N GLN A 11 7.36 15.68 -11.08
CA GLN A 11 6.37 14.77 -11.61
C GLN A 11 5.75 13.91 -10.52
N SER A 12 6.60 13.32 -9.68
CA SER A 12 6.17 12.44 -8.59
C SER A 12 7.12 12.50 -7.40
N VAL A 13 6.59 12.15 -6.24
CA VAL A 13 7.34 12.00 -5.00
C VAL A 13 6.93 10.68 -4.35
N GLN A 14 7.90 9.83 -4.11
CA GLN A 14 7.73 8.54 -3.48
C GLN A 14 8.55 8.50 -2.19
N VAL A 15 7.93 8.07 -1.10
CA VAL A 15 8.57 8.05 0.22
C VAL A 15 8.68 6.63 0.72
N TYR A 16 9.89 6.16 0.95
CA TYR A 16 10.18 4.85 1.54
C TYR A 16 10.60 5.02 3.00
N PRO A 17 9.73 4.69 3.96
CA PRO A 17 10.08 4.69 5.38
C PRO A 17 11.14 3.62 5.67
N GLU A 18 12.27 4.03 6.21
CA GLU A 18 13.32 3.15 6.70
C GLU A 18 13.39 3.27 8.23
N VAL A 19 12.43 2.61 8.90
CA VAL A 19 12.19 2.74 10.34
C VAL A 19 13.44 2.44 11.15
N ASP A 20 14.13 1.35 10.82
CA ASP A 20 15.34 0.90 11.53
C ASP A 20 16.49 1.92 11.43
N LYS A 21 16.53 2.68 10.33
CA LYS A 21 17.52 3.75 10.10
C LYS A 21 17.06 5.12 10.57
N LYS A 22 15.82 5.24 11.05
CA LYS A 22 15.18 6.51 11.42
C LYS A 22 15.23 7.56 10.31
N GLN A 23 15.04 7.11 9.08
CA GLN A 23 15.03 7.96 7.89
C GLN A 23 13.92 7.57 6.93
N ALA A 24 13.61 8.46 6.01
CA ALA A 24 12.77 8.18 4.85
C ALA A 24 13.61 8.40 3.58
N LEU A 25 13.72 7.38 2.73
CA LEU A 25 14.29 7.57 1.40
C LEU A 25 13.22 8.20 0.52
N VAL A 26 13.45 9.43 0.10
CA VAL A 26 12.54 10.19 -0.78
C VAL A 26 13.07 10.11 -2.21
N ILE A 27 12.24 9.60 -3.10
CA ILE A 27 12.51 9.56 -4.53
C ILE A 27 11.68 10.64 -5.20
N VAL A 28 12.36 11.57 -5.85
CA VAL A 28 11.72 12.68 -6.56
C VAL A 28 11.98 12.52 -8.06
N GLU A 29 10.93 12.36 -8.83
CA GLU A 29 11.01 12.42 -10.29
C GLU A 29 10.77 13.86 -10.75
N VAL A 30 11.69 14.37 -11.55
CA VAL A 30 11.66 15.72 -12.09
C VAL A 30 11.71 15.65 -13.60
N ASP A 31 10.81 16.35 -14.28
CA ASP A 31 10.92 16.61 -15.70
C ASP A 31 11.56 18.00 -15.90
N ALA A 32 12.69 18.04 -16.58
CA ALA A 32 13.45 19.26 -16.79
C ALA A 32 13.49 19.68 -18.27
N ASP A 33 13.23 20.97 -18.54
CA ASP A 33 13.24 21.53 -19.89
C ASP A 33 14.63 21.54 -20.55
N LYS A 34 15.69 21.60 -19.72
CA LYS A 34 17.09 21.65 -20.14
C LYS A 34 18.05 21.17 -19.06
N ASP A 35 19.28 20.96 -19.47
CA ASP A 35 20.40 20.70 -18.54
C ASP A 35 20.64 21.91 -17.64
N GLY A 36 20.85 21.66 -16.34
CA GLY A 36 21.12 22.75 -15.42
C GLY A 36 21.35 22.32 -13.96
N LYS A 37 21.69 23.30 -13.14
CA LYS A 37 21.77 23.14 -11.69
C LYS A 37 20.40 23.39 -11.08
N ALA A 38 20.04 22.60 -10.08
CA ALA A 38 18.84 22.79 -9.29
C ALA A 38 19.12 22.50 -7.82
N ILE A 39 18.18 22.92 -6.96
CA ILE A 39 18.17 22.63 -5.53
C ILE A 39 16.82 22.04 -5.19
N LEU A 40 16.83 20.95 -4.47
CA LEU A 40 15.67 20.42 -3.75
C LEU A 40 15.75 20.88 -2.30
N ASP A 41 14.77 21.64 -1.86
CA ASP A 41 14.53 21.93 -0.44
C ASP A 41 13.48 20.94 0.06
N VAL A 42 13.72 20.35 1.22
CA VAL A 42 12.81 19.39 1.86
C VAL A 42 12.62 19.79 3.32
N ASP A 43 11.39 19.92 3.74
CA ASP A 43 10.98 20.12 5.13
C ASP A 43 9.68 19.32 5.40
N GLY A 44 9.30 19.20 6.67
CA GLY A 44 8.09 18.48 7.01
C GLY A 44 7.79 18.48 8.49
N TYR A 45 6.61 17.99 8.81
CA TYR A 45 6.13 17.89 10.19
C TYR A 45 5.11 16.77 10.35
N ALA A 46 5.02 16.26 11.58
CA ALA A 46 3.99 15.30 11.93
C ALA A 46 2.64 16.00 12.13
N TRP A 47 1.59 15.29 11.72
CA TRP A 47 0.20 15.67 11.94
C TRP A 47 -0.64 14.43 12.25
N ASN A 48 -1.92 14.59 12.51
CA ASN A 48 -2.81 13.51 12.95
C ASN A 48 -2.33 12.85 14.26
N THR A 49 -1.75 13.63 15.12
CA THR A 49 -1.20 13.23 16.41
C THR A 49 -1.22 14.40 17.38
N SER A 50 -1.25 14.12 18.69
CA SER A 50 -1.09 15.14 19.74
C SER A 50 0.38 15.52 19.98
N GLU A 51 1.32 14.77 19.43
CA GLU A 51 2.75 15.00 19.59
C GLU A 51 3.27 15.98 18.54
N THR A 52 4.19 16.85 18.94
CA THR A 52 4.86 17.76 18.00
C THR A 52 6.16 17.15 17.53
N HIS A 53 6.29 16.97 16.23
CA HIS A 53 7.53 16.50 15.59
C HIS A 53 7.73 17.23 14.26
N THR A 54 8.84 17.95 14.13
CA THR A 54 9.19 18.72 12.93
C THR A 54 10.52 18.25 12.41
N LEU A 55 10.63 18.05 11.11
CA LEU A 55 11.86 17.64 10.46
C LEU A 55 12.77 18.83 10.25
N SER A 56 14.07 18.63 10.49
CA SER A 56 15.06 19.63 10.15
C SER A 56 15.08 19.87 8.64
N PRO A 57 14.98 21.10 8.15
CA PRO A 57 15.04 21.39 6.72
C PRO A 57 16.34 20.91 6.10
N GLN A 58 16.23 20.26 4.95
CA GLN A 58 17.35 19.73 4.20
C GLN A 58 17.40 20.33 2.80
N LYS A 59 18.60 20.44 2.25
CA LYS A 59 18.84 20.95 0.89
C LYS A 59 19.78 20.02 0.16
N LEU A 60 19.40 19.66 -1.07
CA LEU A 60 20.21 18.86 -1.97
C LEU A 60 20.45 19.62 -3.27
N ALA A 61 21.72 19.91 -3.57
CA ALA A 61 22.09 20.45 -4.85
C ALA A 61 22.23 19.32 -5.88
N VAL A 62 21.54 19.45 -7.01
CA VAL A 62 21.51 18.43 -8.06
C VAL A 62 21.83 19.01 -9.43
N ARG A 63 22.25 18.16 -10.36
CA ARG A 63 22.33 18.49 -11.78
C ARG A 63 21.23 17.75 -12.50
N LEU A 64 20.33 18.51 -13.12
CA LEU A 64 19.30 17.96 -13.98
C LEU A 64 19.82 17.82 -15.40
N LYS A 65 19.37 16.78 -16.07
CA LYS A 65 19.44 16.59 -17.52
C LYS A 65 18.10 16.91 -18.13
N LYS A 66 18.07 17.37 -19.36
CA LYS A 66 16.82 17.56 -20.09
C LYS A 66 16.00 16.26 -20.11
N GLY A 67 14.69 16.36 -19.81
CA GLY A 67 13.76 15.24 -19.67
C GLY A 67 13.71 14.71 -18.24
N ARG A 68 13.39 13.42 -18.07
CA ARG A 68 13.16 12.80 -16.78
C ARG A 68 14.44 12.57 -15.98
N ASN A 69 14.41 12.99 -14.73
CA ASN A 69 15.47 12.78 -13.74
C ASN A 69 14.87 12.10 -12.52
N ARG A 70 15.56 11.08 -11.99
CA ARG A 70 15.25 10.43 -10.72
C ARG A 70 16.30 10.84 -9.69
N ILE A 71 15.83 11.41 -8.59
CA ILE A 71 16.67 11.94 -7.52
C ILE A 71 16.32 11.20 -6.24
N GLU A 72 17.30 10.66 -5.57
CA GLU A 72 17.15 9.98 -4.29
C GLU A 72 17.70 10.84 -3.17
N LEU A 73 16.91 11.06 -2.13
CA LEU A 73 17.26 11.88 -0.99
C LEU A 73 16.90 11.16 0.30
N PRO A 74 17.88 10.74 1.12
CA PRO A 74 17.60 10.26 2.47
C PRO A 74 17.24 11.45 3.37
N VAL A 75 16.04 11.43 3.92
CA VAL A 75 15.53 12.44 4.85
C VAL A 75 15.64 11.89 6.27
N ASN A 76 16.42 12.57 7.11
CA ASN A 76 16.55 12.22 8.52
C ASN A 76 15.24 12.54 9.25
N MET A 77 14.67 11.53 9.90
CA MET A 77 13.42 11.63 10.64
C MET A 77 13.62 11.97 12.12
N GLY A 78 14.86 12.25 12.55
CA GLY A 78 15.20 12.53 13.94
C GLY A 78 15.35 11.27 14.80
N ASP A 79 15.69 11.45 16.08
CA ASP A 79 15.99 10.33 16.98
C ASP A 79 14.77 9.51 17.36
N LYS A 80 13.58 10.10 17.35
CA LYS A 80 12.31 9.47 17.75
C LYS A 80 11.21 9.81 16.74
N PRO A 81 11.26 9.23 15.53
CA PRO A 81 10.17 9.40 14.58
C PRO A 81 8.89 8.79 15.12
N LEU A 82 7.76 9.44 14.88
CA LEU A 82 6.45 8.91 15.23
C LEU A 82 6.07 7.82 14.23
N LEU A 83 5.83 6.62 14.73
CA LEU A 83 5.50 5.47 13.88
C LEU A 83 3.99 5.37 13.69
N TRP A 84 3.60 5.07 12.45
CA TRP A 84 2.19 4.88 12.09
C TRP A 84 1.73 3.45 12.39
N SER A 85 0.58 3.31 13.06
CA SER A 85 -0.09 2.03 13.30
C SER A 85 -1.59 2.23 13.55
N GLU A 86 -2.36 1.16 13.75
CA GLU A 86 -3.79 1.24 14.10
C GLU A 86 -4.06 1.99 15.41
N PHE A 87 -3.11 1.98 16.35
CA PHE A 87 -3.24 2.64 17.65
C PHE A 87 -2.68 4.06 17.66
N HIS A 88 -1.74 4.35 16.78
CA HIS A 88 -1.07 5.63 16.68
C HIS A 88 -0.90 6.00 15.19
N PRO A 89 -1.95 6.47 14.53
CA PRO A 89 -1.91 6.76 13.10
C PRO A 89 -1.27 8.12 12.79
N ALA A 90 -0.09 8.38 13.37
CA ALA A 90 0.68 9.59 13.13
C ALA A 90 1.14 9.67 11.68
N LEU A 91 0.85 10.77 11.02
CA LEU A 91 1.22 11.04 9.63
C LEU A 91 2.22 12.17 9.56
N TYR A 92 2.99 12.20 8.49
CA TYR A 92 3.87 13.32 8.16
C TYR A 92 3.42 13.98 6.87
N LYS A 93 3.49 15.32 6.87
CA LYS A 93 3.49 16.12 5.65
C LYS A 93 4.92 16.43 5.28
N LEU A 94 5.31 16.05 4.08
CA LEU A 94 6.62 16.36 3.53
C LEU A 94 6.43 17.35 2.38
N ASN A 95 7.08 18.49 2.47
CA ASN A 95 7.08 19.51 1.44
C ASN A 95 8.40 19.46 0.70
N ILE A 96 8.34 19.25 -0.62
CA ILE A 96 9.48 19.21 -1.51
C ILE A 96 9.38 20.39 -2.47
N THR A 97 10.38 21.26 -2.47
CA THR A 97 10.45 22.39 -3.39
C THR A 97 11.65 22.25 -4.33
N LEU A 98 11.37 22.20 -5.62
CA LEU A 98 12.38 22.27 -6.67
C LEU A 98 12.64 23.72 -7.07
N ARG A 99 13.91 24.11 -7.10
CA ARG A 99 14.37 25.41 -7.64
C ARG A 99 15.37 25.16 -8.75
N ALA A 100 14.97 25.44 -9.99
CA ALA A 100 15.78 25.26 -11.19
C ALA A 100 15.86 26.59 -11.96
N GLY A 101 16.91 27.37 -11.72
CA GLY A 101 17.04 28.72 -12.26
C GLY A 101 15.94 29.66 -11.76
N LYS A 102 15.07 30.14 -12.69
CA LYS A 102 13.89 30.95 -12.34
C LYS A 102 12.65 30.11 -12.05
N ASN A 103 12.69 28.82 -12.33
CA ASN A 103 11.57 27.91 -12.12
C ASN A 103 11.52 27.48 -10.66
N ARG A 104 10.32 27.41 -10.13
CA ARG A 104 10.02 26.86 -8.82
C ARG A 104 8.79 25.99 -8.93
N ASP A 105 8.87 24.79 -8.41
CA ASP A 105 7.74 23.89 -8.22
C ASP A 105 7.74 23.31 -6.81
N SER A 106 6.59 22.97 -6.28
CA SER A 106 6.48 22.38 -4.93
C SER A 106 5.42 21.30 -4.93
N ARG A 107 5.75 20.20 -4.26
CA ARG A 107 4.80 19.11 -3.98
C ARG A 107 4.76 18.84 -2.48
N MET A 108 3.55 18.65 -1.96
CA MET A 108 3.33 18.21 -0.60
C MET A 108 2.75 16.80 -0.63
N VAL A 109 3.36 15.90 0.11
CA VAL A 109 2.91 14.50 0.21
C VAL A 109 2.71 14.10 1.66
N ASP A 110 1.68 13.31 1.91
CA ASP A 110 1.45 12.65 3.18
C ASP A 110 2.06 11.25 3.15
N PHE A 111 2.62 10.82 4.28
CA PHE A 111 3.09 9.45 4.47
C PHE A 111 3.11 9.08 5.95
N GLY A 112 3.22 7.79 6.25
CA GLY A 112 3.41 7.29 7.61
C GLY A 112 4.74 6.54 7.74
N MET A 113 5.46 6.77 8.84
CA MET A 113 6.65 5.98 9.18
C MET A 113 6.20 4.61 9.68
N ARG A 114 6.29 3.59 8.84
CA ARG A 114 5.94 2.22 9.19
C ARG A 114 6.86 1.20 8.54
N LYS A 115 7.00 0.04 9.18
CA LYS A 115 7.57 -1.17 8.64
C LYS A 115 6.54 -2.29 8.83
N PHE A 116 6.11 -2.93 7.74
CA PHE A 116 5.16 -4.04 7.77
C PHE A 116 5.79 -5.26 7.10
N GLU A 117 5.84 -6.35 7.82
CA GLU A 117 6.56 -7.54 7.41
C GLU A 117 5.92 -8.82 7.95
N VAL A 118 6.40 -9.96 7.49
CA VAL A 118 6.04 -11.29 7.99
C VAL A 118 7.23 -11.86 8.76
N GLU A 119 7.01 -12.28 10.00
CA GLU A 119 7.97 -13.06 10.80
C GLU A 119 7.41 -14.45 11.07
N GLY A 120 7.98 -15.46 10.42
CA GLY A 120 7.46 -16.83 10.47
C GLY A 120 6.03 -16.86 9.91
N THR A 121 5.05 -16.99 10.77
CA THR A 121 3.63 -17.13 10.42
C THR A 121 2.78 -15.93 10.87
N GLN A 122 3.41 -14.85 11.26
CA GLN A 122 2.72 -13.70 11.85
C GLN A 122 3.05 -12.41 11.11
N PHE A 123 2.05 -11.54 11.02
CA PHE A 123 2.26 -10.16 10.60
C PHE A 123 2.89 -9.35 11.73
N VAL A 124 3.82 -8.50 11.36
CA VAL A 124 4.53 -7.62 12.29
C VAL A 124 4.49 -6.19 11.77
N ILE A 125 4.06 -5.26 12.60
CA ILE A 125 4.14 -3.82 12.30
C ILE A 125 5.06 -3.13 13.30
N ASN A 126 6.07 -2.46 12.80
CA ASN A 126 7.05 -1.73 13.63
C ASN A 126 7.65 -2.60 14.75
N GLY A 127 7.94 -3.87 14.45
CA GLY A 127 8.48 -4.83 15.41
C GLY A 127 7.45 -5.45 16.38
N ASN A 128 6.17 -5.10 16.24
CA ASN A 128 5.10 -5.65 17.10
C ASN A 128 4.22 -6.62 16.31
N LYS A 129 3.97 -7.79 16.87
CA LYS A 129 3.04 -8.77 16.30
C LYS A 129 1.65 -8.16 16.20
N THR A 130 1.06 -8.30 15.03
CA THR A 130 -0.25 -7.72 14.70
C THR A 130 -1.20 -8.81 14.26
N PHE A 131 -2.41 -8.79 14.81
CA PHE A 131 -3.51 -9.66 14.40
C PHE A 131 -4.52 -8.87 13.59
N LEU A 132 -4.76 -9.29 12.35
CA LEU A 132 -5.70 -8.63 11.45
C LEU A 132 -7.12 -9.10 11.77
N ARG A 133 -7.95 -8.17 12.22
CA ARG A 133 -9.38 -8.36 12.47
C ARG A 133 -10.14 -7.77 11.30
N GLY A 134 -10.28 -8.59 10.25
CA GLY A 134 -10.67 -8.12 8.93
C GLY A 134 -12.17 -8.00 8.71
N LYS A 135 -12.56 -7.03 7.90
CA LYS A 135 -13.84 -6.94 7.23
C LYS A 135 -13.66 -7.28 5.75
N HIS A 136 -14.43 -8.22 5.26
CA HIS A 136 -14.66 -8.40 3.83
C HIS A 136 -15.48 -7.22 3.30
N ASP A 137 -14.92 -6.46 2.38
CA ASP A 137 -15.55 -5.27 1.82
C ASP A 137 -15.79 -5.42 0.31
N ALA A 138 -17.05 -5.36 -0.08
CA ALA A 138 -17.48 -5.38 -1.47
C ALA A 138 -18.01 -4.01 -1.94
N CYS A 139 -17.63 -2.94 -1.24
CA CYS A 139 -18.03 -1.56 -1.55
C CYS A 139 -19.56 -1.37 -1.68
N VAL A 140 -20.33 -2.00 -0.78
CA VAL A 140 -21.79 -1.96 -0.83
C VAL A 140 -22.32 -0.74 -0.09
N PHE A 141 -22.84 0.22 -0.84
CA PHE A 141 -23.48 1.45 -0.35
C PHE A 141 -24.88 1.58 -0.94
N PRO A 142 -25.92 0.96 -0.32
CA PRO A 142 -27.24 0.81 -0.93
C PRO A 142 -28.01 2.13 -1.13
N LEU A 143 -27.69 3.17 -0.36
CA LEU A 143 -28.36 4.47 -0.49
C LEU A 143 -27.87 5.28 -1.69
N THR A 144 -26.60 5.11 -2.07
CA THR A 144 -25.96 5.89 -3.15
C THR A 144 -25.68 5.05 -4.39
N GLY A 145 -25.57 3.72 -4.24
CA GLY A 145 -25.18 2.81 -5.32
C GLY A 145 -23.67 2.81 -5.62
N TYR A 146 -22.88 3.63 -4.94
CA TYR A 146 -21.41 3.70 -5.07
C TYR A 146 -20.77 4.13 -3.76
N GLY A 147 -19.47 3.84 -3.60
CA GLY A 147 -18.69 4.23 -2.43
C GLY A 147 -18.52 5.75 -2.32
N PRO A 148 -18.47 6.32 -1.12
CA PRO A 148 -18.23 7.75 -0.93
C PRO A 148 -16.92 8.20 -1.58
N MET A 149 -16.93 9.42 -2.12
CA MET A 149 -15.74 10.02 -2.74
C MET A 149 -15.12 11.12 -1.85
N ASP A 150 -15.52 11.19 -0.60
CA ASP A 150 -15.01 12.12 0.41
C ASP A 150 -14.46 11.41 1.64
N VAL A 151 -13.45 12.02 2.26
CA VAL A 151 -12.72 11.46 3.41
C VAL A 151 -13.62 11.33 4.64
N ALA A 152 -14.47 12.31 4.90
CA ALA A 152 -15.27 12.34 6.14
C ALA A 152 -16.28 11.18 6.20
N SER A 153 -16.87 10.82 5.08
CA SER A 153 -17.78 9.66 4.98
C SER A 153 -17.05 8.34 5.28
N TRP A 154 -15.84 8.18 4.75
CA TRP A 154 -15.02 6.99 5.04
C TRP A 154 -14.51 6.96 6.47
N GLN A 155 -14.11 8.10 7.04
CA GLN A 155 -13.75 8.16 8.47
C GLN A 155 -14.91 7.69 9.36
N ARG A 156 -16.14 8.10 9.05
CA ARG A 156 -17.31 7.59 9.78
C ARG A 156 -17.43 6.07 9.69
N VAL A 157 -17.25 5.49 8.49
CA VAL A 157 -17.27 4.03 8.29
C VAL A 157 -16.21 3.35 9.15
N PHE A 158 -14.98 3.84 9.12
CA PHE A 158 -13.87 3.24 9.87
C PHE A 158 -14.01 3.40 11.38
N ARG A 159 -14.49 4.54 11.86
CA ARG A 159 -14.75 4.74 13.30
C ARG A 159 -15.78 3.76 13.83
N VAL A 160 -16.85 3.51 13.06
CA VAL A 160 -17.82 2.47 13.42
C VAL A 160 -17.16 1.09 13.41
N ALA A 161 -16.41 0.74 12.38
CA ALA A 161 -15.72 -0.54 12.31
C ALA A 161 -14.75 -0.76 13.50
N LYS A 162 -13.99 0.26 13.86
CA LYS A 162 -13.07 0.22 15.03
C LYS A 162 -13.80 -0.01 16.35
N GLN A 163 -15.03 0.48 16.52
CA GLN A 163 -15.86 0.18 17.71
C GLN A 163 -16.18 -1.33 17.83
N TYR A 164 -16.19 -2.05 16.70
CA TYR A 164 -16.33 -3.51 16.66
C TYR A 164 -14.97 -4.24 16.66
N GLY A 165 -13.88 -3.53 16.87
CA GLY A 165 -12.53 -4.10 16.92
C GLY A 165 -11.93 -4.41 15.56
N ILE A 166 -12.52 -3.97 14.45
CA ILE A 166 -12.01 -4.17 13.10
C ILE A 166 -10.86 -3.19 12.84
N ASN A 167 -9.73 -3.71 12.36
CA ASN A 167 -8.56 -2.93 11.99
C ASN A 167 -8.12 -3.13 10.54
N HIS A 168 -8.76 -4.05 9.82
CA HIS A 168 -8.36 -4.47 8.48
C HIS A 168 -9.55 -4.52 7.52
N TYR A 169 -9.35 -4.07 6.29
CA TYR A 169 -10.33 -4.14 5.20
C TYR A 169 -9.70 -4.89 4.01
N ARG A 170 -10.32 -6.00 3.64
CA ARG A 170 -10.04 -6.67 2.39
C ARG A 170 -11.03 -6.20 1.33
N CYS A 171 -10.55 -5.58 0.27
CA CYS A 171 -11.34 -5.18 -0.89
C CYS A 171 -11.56 -6.38 -1.81
N HIS A 172 -12.81 -6.86 -1.88
CA HIS A 172 -13.15 -8.00 -2.71
C HIS A 172 -13.21 -7.60 -4.20
N SER A 173 -12.15 -7.92 -4.94
CA SER A 173 -12.02 -7.66 -6.38
C SER A 173 -12.21 -6.20 -6.78
N PHE A 174 -11.77 -5.25 -5.96
CA PHE A 174 -11.82 -3.84 -6.31
C PHE A 174 -10.72 -3.01 -5.64
N THR A 175 -10.48 -1.84 -6.20
CA THR A 175 -9.62 -0.81 -5.62
C THR A 175 -10.48 0.28 -5.01
N PRO A 176 -10.30 0.65 -3.72
CA PRO A 176 -11.09 1.69 -3.09
C PRO A 176 -10.75 3.08 -3.66
N PRO A 177 -11.66 4.06 -3.57
CA PRO A 177 -11.36 5.41 -3.97
C PRO A 177 -10.27 6.00 -3.05
N ARG A 178 -9.50 6.97 -3.58
CA ARG A 178 -8.43 7.63 -2.83
C ARG A 178 -8.89 8.17 -1.47
N ALA A 179 -10.11 8.71 -1.40
CA ALA A 179 -10.70 9.19 -0.15
C ALA A 179 -10.79 8.12 0.94
N ALA A 180 -10.98 6.86 0.56
CA ALA A 180 -10.97 5.74 1.51
C ALA A 180 -9.57 5.49 2.07
N LEU A 181 -8.54 5.53 1.23
CA LEU A 181 -7.16 5.37 1.69
C LEU A 181 -6.71 6.54 2.58
N GLU A 182 -7.04 7.79 2.19
CA GLU A 182 -6.76 8.97 3.02
C GLU A 182 -7.45 8.85 4.40
N ALA A 183 -8.71 8.40 4.43
CA ALA A 183 -9.42 8.16 5.68
C ALA A 183 -8.81 7.01 6.49
N ALA A 184 -8.37 5.95 5.84
CA ALA A 184 -7.72 4.81 6.48
C ALA A 184 -6.36 5.19 7.09
N ASP A 185 -5.60 6.04 6.41
CA ASP A 185 -4.35 6.60 6.93
C ASP A 185 -4.59 7.37 8.23
N ILE A 186 -5.65 8.19 8.26
CA ILE A 186 -6.03 9.01 9.42
C ILE A 186 -6.55 8.16 10.57
N GLU A 187 -7.36 7.15 10.27
CA GLU A 187 -8.01 6.32 11.31
C GLU A 187 -7.18 5.10 11.73
N GLY A 188 -6.09 4.78 11.03
CA GLY A 188 -5.25 3.61 11.33
C GLY A 188 -5.93 2.29 10.93
N ILE A 189 -6.42 2.21 9.72
CA ILE A 189 -6.99 0.98 9.13
C ILE A 189 -5.98 0.39 8.14
N TYR A 190 -5.82 -0.92 8.17
CA TYR A 190 -4.97 -1.67 7.24
C TYR A 190 -5.79 -2.11 6.02
N TYR A 191 -5.32 -1.80 4.83
CA TYR A 191 -5.97 -2.20 3.59
C TYR A 191 -5.23 -3.34 2.88
N GLN A 192 -6.00 -4.35 2.50
CA GLN A 192 -5.67 -5.30 1.44
C GLN A 192 -6.50 -4.94 0.21
N ILE A 193 -5.83 -4.49 -0.83
CA ILE A 193 -6.44 -4.12 -2.10
C ILE A 193 -6.32 -5.30 -3.06
N GLU A 194 -7.34 -5.52 -3.89
CA GLU A 194 -7.31 -6.51 -4.95
C GLU A 194 -7.49 -5.86 -6.31
N LEU A 195 -6.86 -6.45 -7.33
CA LEU A 195 -7.16 -6.11 -8.71
C LEU A 195 -8.62 -6.47 -9.03
N PRO A 196 -9.25 -5.80 -9.99
CA PRO A 196 -10.66 -6.04 -10.35
C PRO A 196 -10.81 -7.35 -11.15
N LEU A 197 -10.43 -8.45 -10.53
CA LEU A 197 -10.43 -9.76 -11.16
C LEU A 197 -11.07 -10.83 -10.28
N TRP A 198 -11.94 -11.60 -10.93
CA TRP A 198 -12.53 -12.83 -10.43
C TRP A 198 -12.61 -13.82 -11.59
N GLY A 199 -11.73 -14.79 -11.64
CA GLY A 199 -11.71 -15.73 -12.77
C GLY A 199 -10.34 -16.34 -13.03
N TYR A 200 -9.93 -16.38 -14.31
CA TYR A 200 -8.80 -17.15 -14.77
C TYR A 200 -7.63 -16.26 -15.20
N ILE A 201 -6.42 -16.64 -14.79
CA ILE A 201 -5.17 -16.07 -15.31
C ILE A 201 -4.43 -17.19 -16.06
N LYS A 202 -4.34 -17.03 -17.37
CA LYS A 202 -3.63 -17.96 -18.26
C LYS A 202 -2.64 -17.21 -19.12
N ARG A 203 -1.49 -17.80 -19.38
CA ARG A 203 -0.39 -17.19 -20.14
C ARG A 203 -0.82 -16.72 -21.53
N GLU A 204 -1.67 -17.48 -22.21
CA GLU A 204 -2.15 -17.13 -23.54
C GLU A 204 -3.10 -15.92 -23.59
N ASN A 205 -3.69 -15.53 -22.47
CA ASN A 205 -4.59 -14.37 -22.42
C ASN A 205 -3.83 -13.05 -22.24
N THR A 206 -2.97 -12.74 -23.19
CA THR A 206 -2.04 -11.59 -23.12
C THR A 206 -2.76 -10.27 -22.97
N VAL A 207 -3.90 -10.05 -23.64
CA VAL A 207 -4.64 -8.78 -23.58
C VAL A 207 -5.14 -8.49 -22.16
N LEU A 208 -5.73 -9.47 -21.49
CA LEU A 208 -6.18 -9.33 -20.10
C LEU A 208 -5.00 -9.19 -19.16
N ASN A 209 -3.97 -9.98 -19.35
CA ASN A 209 -2.77 -9.98 -18.53
C ASN A 209 -2.06 -8.63 -18.57
N ASP A 210 -1.85 -8.07 -19.76
CA ASP A 210 -1.22 -6.76 -19.95
C ASP A 210 -2.05 -5.64 -19.32
N PHE A 211 -3.38 -5.71 -19.48
CA PHE A 211 -4.28 -4.75 -18.83
C PHE A 211 -4.18 -4.81 -17.29
N LEU A 212 -4.29 -6.01 -16.70
CA LEU A 212 -4.25 -6.17 -15.24
C LEU A 212 -2.88 -5.82 -14.65
N LYS A 213 -1.80 -6.17 -15.33
CA LYS A 213 -0.45 -5.75 -14.91
C LYS A 213 -0.30 -4.22 -14.95
N SER A 214 -0.82 -3.59 -16.00
CA SER A 214 -0.85 -2.12 -16.09
C SER A 214 -1.68 -1.49 -14.98
N GLU A 215 -2.87 -2.03 -14.69
CA GLU A 215 -3.71 -1.56 -13.58
C GLU A 215 -3.00 -1.70 -12.23
N GLY A 216 -2.40 -2.86 -11.97
CA GLY A 216 -1.63 -3.08 -10.73
C GLY A 216 -0.45 -2.12 -10.59
N GLY A 217 0.30 -1.89 -11.66
CA GLY A 217 1.39 -0.94 -11.68
C GLY A 217 0.93 0.50 -11.42
N MET A 218 -0.18 0.94 -12.05
CA MET A 218 -0.76 2.26 -11.80
C MET A 218 -1.31 2.40 -10.38
N LEU A 219 -1.87 1.34 -9.82
CA LEU A 219 -2.37 1.32 -8.45
C LEU A 219 -1.23 1.53 -7.45
N LEU A 220 -0.14 0.79 -7.61
CA LEU A 220 1.07 0.98 -6.81
C LEU A 220 1.59 2.41 -6.93
N GLU A 221 1.69 2.95 -8.15
CA GLU A 221 2.17 4.31 -8.38
C GLU A 221 1.27 5.39 -7.76
N ARG A 222 -0.04 5.21 -7.79
CA ARG A 222 -1.00 6.21 -7.27
C ARG A 222 -1.10 6.22 -5.75
N PHE A 223 -0.90 5.07 -5.12
CA PHE A 223 -1.15 4.88 -3.69
C PHE A 223 0.09 4.56 -2.87
N TRP A 224 1.26 4.62 -3.46
CA TRP A 224 2.53 4.24 -2.83
C TRP A 224 2.86 4.93 -1.50
N ASN A 225 2.35 6.14 -1.24
CA ASN A 225 2.65 6.85 0.00
C ASN A 225 1.60 6.63 1.10
N HIS A 226 0.50 5.92 0.81
CA HIS A 226 -0.52 5.63 1.82
C HIS A 226 -0.03 4.55 2.79
N PRO A 227 0.22 4.86 4.08
CA PRO A 227 0.66 3.84 5.04
C PRO A 227 -0.40 2.76 5.29
N SER A 228 -1.67 3.06 5.07
CA SER A 228 -2.77 2.09 5.18
C SER A 228 -2.75 1.04 4.08
N PHE A 229 -2.18 1.32 2.91
CA PHE A 229 -2.04 0.32 1.85
C PHE A 229 -0.92 -0.66 2.23
N MET A 230 -1.30 -1.81 2.77
CA MET A 230 -0.38 -2.79 3.34
C MET A 230 -0.18 -3.99 2.42
N MET A 231 -1.23 -4.40 1.71
CA MET A 231 -1.30 -5.69 1.04
C MET A 231 -1.96 -5.56 -0.33
N LEU A 232 -1.43 -6.28 -1.33
CA LEU A 232 -1.99 -6.37 -2.68
C LEU A 232 -2.22 -7.84 -3.05
N GLY A 233 -3.47 -8.16 -3.40
CA GLY A 233 -3.85 -9.44 -4.00
C GLY A 233 -4.22 -9.28 -5.48
N LEU A 234 -4.02 -10.34 -6.27
CA LEU A 234 -4.33 -10.30 -7.70
C LEU A 234 -5.84 -10.42 -7.99
N GLY A 235 -6.66 -10.74 -7.00
CA GLY A 235 -8.11 -10.83 -7.14
C GLY A 235 -8.74 -11.90 -6.26
N ASN A 236 -9.99 -12.25 -6.57
CA ASN A 236 -10.77 -13.20 -5.78
C ASN A 236 -11.04 -14.50 -6.53
N GLU A 237 -10.97 -15.63 -5.83
CA GLU A 237 -11.29 -16.98 -6.33
C GLU A 237 -10.63 -17.30 -7.68
N LEU A 238 -9.37 -16.96 -7.80
CA LEU A 238 -8.64 -17.12 -9.05
C LEU A 238 -8.28 -18.60 -9.29
N ASP A 239 -8.45 -19.02 -10.52
CA ASP A 239 -7.81 -20.20 -11.10
C ASP A 239 -6.69 -19.71 -12.03
N ALA A 240 -5.44 -19.92 -11.61
CA ALA A 240 -4.30 -19.28 -12.24
C ALA A 240 -3.15 -20.27 -12.48
N GLU A 241 -2.40 -20.01 -13.53
CA GLU A 241 -1.09 -20.63 -13.73
C GLU A 241 -0.10 -20.00 -12.76
N ILE A 242 0.43 -20.82 -11.84
CA ILE A 242 1.25 -20.35 -10.70
C ILE A 242 2.50 -19.58 -11.15
N ASP A 243 3.14 -20.03 -12.22
CA ASP A 243 4.31 -19.35 -12.77
C ASP A 243 3.99 -17.96 -13.31
N VAL A 244 2.82 -17.77 -13.92
CA VAL A 244 2.35 -16.47 -14.42
C VAL A 244 2.08 -15.50 -13.27
N VAL A 245 1.33 -15.93 -12.27
CA VAL A 245 1.02 -15.04 -11.13
C VAL A 245 2.24 -14.76 -10.28
N ARG A 246 3.21 -15.67 -10.20
CA ARG A 246 4.50 -15.43 -9.55
C ARG A 246 5.29 -14.35 -10.26
N GLU A 247 5.39 -14.40 -11.59
CA GLU A 247 6.03 -13.36 -12.40
C GLU A 247 5.39 -11.99 -12.13
N TRP A 248 4.06 -11.93 -11.99
CA TRP A 248 3.37 -10.66 -11.68
C TRP A 248 3.72 -10.12 -10.29
N LEU A 249 3.72 -10.98 -9.27
CA LEU A 249 4.09 -10.54 -7.94
C LEU A 249 5.54 -10.08 -7.87
N ASP A 250 6.44 -10.75 -8.59
CA ASP A 250 7.85 -10.34 -8.67
C ASP A 250 7.98 -8.97 -9.35
N ASP A 251 7.26 -8.73 -10.45
CA ASP A 251 7.22 -7.43 -11.12
C ASP A 251 6.69 -6.33 -10.18
N PHE A 252 5.57 -6.57 -9.47
CA PHE A 252 5.01 -5.61 -8.53
C PHE A 252 5.93 -5.36 -7.33
N ARG A 253 6.54 -6.39 -6.79
CA ARG A 253 7.51 -6.28 -5.69
C ARG A 253 8.77 -5.53 -6.10
N ASN A 254 9.22 -5.69 -7.34
CA ASN A 254 10.32 -4.91 -7.89
C ASN A 254 9.95 -3.44 -8.10
N GLN A 255 8.69 -3.15 -8.41
CA GLN A 255 8.19 -1.78 -8.52
C GLN A 255 8.03 -1.12 -7.16
N ASP A 256 7.48 -1.86 -6.16
CA ASP A 256 7.28 -1.36 -4.81
C ASP A 256 7.36 -2.49 -3.77
N ASN A 257 8.36 -2.48 -2.94
CA ASN A 257 8.60 -3.50 -1.91
C ASN A 257 8.06 -3.13 -0.51
N ARG A 258 7.22 -2.10 -0.40
CA ARG A 258 6.64 -1.65 0.87
C ARG A 258 5.35 -2.37 1.24
N HIS A 259 4.85 -3.22 0.37
CA HIS A 259 3.62 -3.99 0.52
C HIS A 259 3.91 -5.47 0.60
N LEU A 260 2.96 -6.23 1.15
CA LEU A 260 2.94 -7.69 1.04
C LEU A 260 2.03 -8.10 -0.14
N TYR A 261 2.37 -9.21 -0.78
CA TYR A 261 1.73 -9.66 -2.01
C TYR A 261 1.22 -11.09 -1.91
N CYS A 262 0.04 -11.36 -2.48
CA CYS A 262 -0.49 -12.71 -2.61
C CYS A 262 -1.13 -12.96 -3.99
N PHE A 263 -1.23 -14.23 -4.38
CA PHE A 263 -1.83 -14.63 -5.66
C PHE A 263 -3.31 -14.31 -5.76
N GLY A 264 -3.97 -14.11 -4.65
CA GLY A 264 -5.39 -13.76 -4.61
C GLY A 264 -6.06 -14.34 -3.38
N SER A 265 -7.32 -13.98 -3.21
CA SER A 265 -8.09 -14.37 -2.05
C SER A 265 -9.04 -15.51 -2.36
N ASN A 266 -9.12 -16.50 -1.46
CA ASN A 266 -10.03 -17.64 -1.57
C ASN A 266 -9.96 -18.37 -2.93
N ASN A 267 -8.79 -18.43 -3.53
CA ASN A 267 -8.56 -19.05 -4.83
C ASN A 267 -8.40 -20.58 -4.70
N ASN A 268 -8.43 -21.28 -5.84
CA ASN A 268 -8.20 -22.72 -5.88
C ASN A 268 -6.78 -23.11 -5.44
N LEU A 269 -5.84 -22.18 -5.52
CA LEU A 269 -4.47 -22.35 -5.05
C LEU A 269 -4.41 -22.35 -3.52
N GLY A 270 -5.28 -21.61 -2.83
CA GLY A 270 -5.34 -21.53 -1.37
C GLY A 270 -5.65 -22.85 -0.66
N TRP A 271 -6.14 -23.85 -1.36
CA TRP A 271 -6.32 -25.21 -0.79
C TRP A 271 -5.00 -25.92 -0.54
N LYS A 272 -3.97 -25.54 -1.24
CA LYS A 272 -2.63 -26.08 -1.09
C LYS A 272 -1.82 -25.37 -0.01
N GLY A 273 -2.42 -24.36 0.64
CA GLY A 273 -1.72 -23.47 1.54
C GLY A 273 -0.87 -22.44 0.80
N PRO A 274 -0.01 -21.71 1.53
CA PRO A 274 0.89 -20.73 0.93
C PRO A 274 1.76 -21.36 -0.14
N GLN A 275 1.95 -20.67 -1.25
CA GLN A 275 2.79 -21.07 -2.36
C GLN A 275 4.05 -20.19 -2.40
N ASP A 276 5.12 -20.72 -2.98
CA ASP A 276 6.35 -19.94 -3.20
C ASP A 276 6.06 -18.70 -4.06
N GLY A 277 6.49 -17.55 -3.56
CA GLY A 277 6.27 -16.24 -4.18
C GLY A 277 5.20 -15.40 -3.52
N GLU A 278 4.38 -15.97 -2.63
CA GLU A 278 3.45 -15.22 -1.79
C GLU A 278 4.08 -14.83 -0.45
N ASP A 279 3.75 -13.63 0.04
CA ASP A 279 4.11 -13.19 1.39
C ASP A 279 3.05 -13.62 2.42
N PHE A 280 1.83 -13.82 1.98
CA PHE A 280 0.69 -14.28 2.76
C PHE A 280 -0.32 -14.96 1.84
N PHE A 281 -1.29 -15.67 2.40
CA PHE A 281 -2.41 -16.19 1.63
C PHE A 281 -3.74 -15.94 2.33
N VAL A 282 -4.80 -15.84 1.54
CA VAL A 282 -6.17 -15.66 2.04
C VAL A 282 -7.03 -16.82 1.58
N THR A 283 -7.52 -17.59 2.53
CA THR A 283 -8.48 -18.66 2.23
C THR A 283 -9.57 -18.73 3.30
N CYS A 284 -10.78 -19.00 2.89
CA CYS A 284 -11.86 -19.34 3.81
C CYS A 284 -12.22 -20.83 3.74
N ARG A 285 -11.51 -21.61 2.93
CA ARG A 285 -11.79 -23.02 2.68
C ARG A 285 -10.51 -23.81 2.84
N VAL A 286 -10.35 -24.40 4.00
CA VAL A 286 -9.22 -25.27 4.30
C VAL A 286 -9.70 -26.73 4.22
N GLY A 287 -8.97 -27.55 3.50
CA GLY A 287 -9.34 -28.93 3.27
C GLY A 287 -9.96 -29.10 1.87
N GLY A 288 -9.23 -29.83 1.06
CA GLY A 288 -9.54 -30.02 -0.34
C GLY A 288 -10.66 -31.01 -0.61
N GLY A 289 -10.91 -31.23 -1.87
CA GLY A 289 -11.94 -32.09 -2.41
C GLY A 289 -13.21 -31.33 -2.76
N ASP A 290 -14.11 -32.01 -3.43
CA ASP A 290 -15.35 -31.46 -3.94
C ASP A 290 -16.32 -30.97 -2.85
N GLY A 291 -16.01 -31.27 -1.60
CA GLY A 291 -16.76 -30.81 -0.44
C GLY A 291 -16.13 -29.56 0.14
N TYR A 292 -16.60 -28.43 -0.24
CA TYR A 292 -16.33 -27.17 0.44
C TYR A 292 -16.86 -27.23 1.88
N THR A 293 -16.14 -27.91 2.75
CA THR A 293 -16.49 -28.02 4.15
C THR A 293 -16.20 -26.74 4.86
N THR A 294 -16.97 -25.77 4.51
CA THR A 294 -16.75 -24.39 4.92
C THR A 294 -16.86 -24.16 6.41
N HIS A 295 -17.54 -25.01 7.12
CA HIS A 295 -17.79 -24.89 8.56
C HIS A 295 -16.60 -25.21 9.44
N VAL A 296 -15.57 -25.86 8.90
CA VAL A 296 -14.39 -26.27 9.69
C VAL A 296 -13.38 -25.17 9.89
N ARG A 297 -13.47 -24.10 9.13
CA ARG A 297 -12.46 -23.04 9.11
C ARG A 297 -12.23 -22.33 10.41
N THR A 298 -13.27 -22.13 11.19
CA THR A 298 -13.14 -21.47 12.49
C THR A 298 -12.32 -22.29 13.46
N SER A 299 -12.52 -23.60 13.45
CA SER A 299 -11.74 -24.53 14.27
C SER A 299 -10.28 -24.59 13.82
N PHE A 300 -10.03 -24.51 12.53
CA PHE A 300 -8.69 -24.47 11.98
C PHE A 300 -7.86 -23.28 12.47
N ALA A 301 -8.48 -22.12 12.60
CA ALA A 301 -7.81 -20.93 13.08
C ALA A 301 -7.22 -21.10 14.48
N TYR A 302 -7.76 -21.99 15.29
CA TYR A 302 -7.23 -22.28 16.62
C TYR A 302 -6.29 -23.47 16.66
N VAL A 303 -6.61 -24.53 15.92
CA VAL A 303 -5.89 -25.80 16.01
C VAL A 303 -4.53 -25.74 15.31
N ASP A 304 -4.43 -25.05 14.21
CA ASP A 304 -3.22 -24.99 13.40
C ASP A 304 -2.40 -23.72 13.59
N ALA A 305 -2.70 -22.92 14.60
CA ALA A 305 -1.93 -21.73 14.93
C ALA A 305 -0.43 -22.00 15.10
N GLU A 306 -0.06 -23.13 15.66
CA GLU A 306 1.34 -23.55 15.81
C GLU A 306 1.99 -24.00 14.49
N LYS A 307 1.20 -24.46 13.55
CA LYS A 307 1.68 -24.88 12.23
C LYS A 307 1.75 -23.75 11.22
N GLY A 308 1.24 -22.61 11.57
CA GLY A 308 1.51 -21.35 10.97
C GLY A 308 0.64 -20.90 9.82
N GLY A 309 0.18 -21.73 8.96
CA GLY A 309 -0.47 -21.32 7.72
C GLY A 309 -1.70 -20.43 7.88
N ILE A 310 -2.40 -20.53 9.00
CA ILE A 310 -3.66 -19.82 9.22
C ILE A 310 -3.46 -18.44 9.83
N LEU A 311 -2.38 -18.22 10.56
CA LEU A 311 -2.13 -16.93 11.21
C LEU A 311 -1.83 -15.80 10.21
N ASN A 312 -1.33 -16.15 9.03
CA ASN A 312 -1.13 -15.21 7.93
C ASN A 312 -2.36 -15.10 7.01
N ASN A 313 -3.46 -15.72 7.41
CA ASN A 313 -4.70 -15.66 6.68
C ASN A 313 -5.58 -14.54 7.25
N THR A 314 -6.06 -13.67 6.40
CA THR A 314 -6.90 -12.52 6.75
C THR A 314 -8.38 -12.77 6.59
#